data_28dd1f096b81c7544e53e15e9fad350b
#
_entry.id   28dd1f096b81c7544e53e15e9fad350b
#
_cell.length_a   1.000
_cell.length_b   1.000
_cell.length_c   1.000
_cell.angle_alpha   90.00
_cell.angle_beta   90.00
_cell.angle_gamma   90.00
#
_symmetry.space_group_name_H-M   'P 1'
#
loop_
_entity.id
_entity.type
_entity.pdbx_description
1 polymer ?
#
loop_
_entity_poly.entity_id
_entity_poly.type
_entity_poly.pdbx_seq_one_letter_code
_entity_poly.pdbx_strand_id
1 'polypeptide(L)'
;LTSKDAQLLHRPDFSYWINKMVLVLSGGFSYFILFFIWNLIYFMFHYVTKSQKQQMDTLRLESLVKELELQTIKAHINPHFIFNSLNSIRALVDENPQRARRAVTELSNILRSSMHAEKAETVTLERELNIVKDYLALENMRFEDRLKVVYEIDEDTLDQPVPPMMLQTLVENAIKHGISKQIHGGIVKLISVFKDGYHELVVQNTGQLNGRVNAEGFGLSSTTNRLGLLYGSKAKFDIRQINGSLVEARVQIPVEDV
;
A
#
# COMPACT_ATOMS: atom_id res chain seq x y z
N LEU A 1 59.33 25.79 84.59
CA LEU A 1 58.68 25.79 83.25
C LEU A 1 57.58 24.76 83.26
N THR A 2 56.34 25.18 83.28
CA THR A 2 55.17 24.34 83.44
C THR A 2 54.78 23.73 82.12
N SER A 3 54.18 22.50 82.14
CA SER A 3 53.73 21.70 81.02
C SER A 3 52.84 22.48 80.02
N LYS A 4 52.35 23.66 80.37
CA LYS A 4 51.58 24.55 79.48
C LYS A 4 52.41 25.34 78.48
N ASP A 5 53.67 25.57 78.78
CA ASP A 5 54.58 26.35 77.91
C ASP A 5 55.11 25.49 76.75
N ALA A 6 55.13 24.16 76.89
CA ALA A 6 55.54 23.22 75.83
C ALA A 6 54.46 23.01 74.77
N GLN A 7 53.20 23.26 75.12
CA GLN A 7 52.10 23.14 74.16
C GLN A 7 51.90 24.37 73.25
N LEU A 8 52.49 25.54 73.65
CA LEU A 8 52.38 26.76 72.84
C LEU A 8 53.43 26.91 71.75
N LEU A 9 54.43 26.02 71.72
CA LEU A 9 55.55 26.09 70.79
C LEU A 9 55.36 25.30 69.50
N HIS A 10 54.22 24.64 69.32
CA HIS A 10 53.95 23.85 68.06
C HIS A 10 52.84 24.51 67.27
N ARG A 11 52.98 25.76 66.89
CA ARG A 11 52.23 26.32 65.80
C ARG A 11 52.78 25.73 64.49
N PRO A 12 52.02 25.05 63.73
CA PRO A 12 52.52 24.52 62.47
C PRO A 12 53.02 25.69 61.62
N ASP A 13 54.27 25.58 61.13
CA ASP A 13 54.90 26.56 60.24
C ASP A 13 54.05 26.85 59.05
N PHE A 14 54.15 28.04 58.48
CA PHE A 14 53.46 28.44 57.24
C PHE A 14 53.67 27.46 56.12
N SER A 15 54.85 26.86 56.01
CA SER A 15 55.19 25.77 55.05
C SER A 15 54.34 24.55 55.25
N TYR A 16 53.93 24.15 56.45
CA TYR A 16 53.03 23.02 56.69
C TYR A 16 51.64 23.26 56.10
N TRP A 17 51.10 24.45 56.23
CA TRP A 17 49.82 24.82 55.69
C TRP A 17 49.84 24.87 54.14
N ILE A 18 50.89 25.39 53.52
CA ILE A 18 51.09 25.38 52.07
C ILE A 18 51.15 23.95 51.57
N ASN A 19 51.97 23.09 52.13
CA ASN A 19 52.08 21.68 51.68
C ASN A 19 50.77 20.94 51.84
N LYS A 20 50.03 21.17 52.90
CA LYS A 20 48.70 20.57 53.08
C LYS A 20 47.70 21.08 52.03
N MET A 21 47.71 22.39 51.75
CA MET A 21 46.87 22.97 50.68
C MET A 21 47.23 22.43 49.32
N VAL A 22 48.49 22.31 48.98
CA VAL A 22 48.96 21.72 47.70
C VAL A 22 48.51 20.27 47.59
N LEU A 23 48.62 19.47 48.65
CA LEU A 23 48.18 18.07 48.67
C LEU A 23 46.66 17.96 48.44
N VAL A 24 45.85 18.81 49.07
CA VAL A 24 44.40 18.82 48.90
C VAL A 24 44.01 19.25 47.48
N LEU A 25 44.67 20.31 46.97
CA LEU A 25 44.40 20.78 45.59
C LEU A 25 44.81 19.75 44.54
N SER A 26 46.00 19.11 44.68
CA SER A 26 46.46 18.08 43.76
C SER A 26 45.55 16.82 43.79
N GLY A 27 45.13 16.42 44.98
CA GLY A 27 44.15 15.36 45.16
C GLY A 27 42.81 15.70 44.50
N GLY A 28 42.28 16.88 44.79
CA GLY A 28 41.04 17.39 44.19
C GLY A 28 41.11 17.43 42.66
N PHE A 29 42.23 17.89 42.11
CA PHE A 29 42.45 17.92 40.65
C PHE A 29 42.48 16.50 40.04
N SER A 30 43.12 15.55 40.71
CA SER A 30 43.13 14.16 40.25
C SER A 30 41.74 13.53 40.23
N TYR A 31 40.94 13.75 41.28
CA TYR A 31 39.53 13.29 41.30
C TYR A 31 38.68 13.98 40.24
N PHE A 32 38.91 15.25 39.96
CA PHE A 32 38.23 15.98 38.90
C PHE A 32 38.52 15.36 37.52
N ILE A 33 39.78 15.03 37.22
CA ILE A 33 40.17 14.36 35.97
C ILE A 33 39.46 13.00 35.87
N LEU A 34 39.49 12.17 36.91
CA LEU A 34 38.83 10.87 36.91
C LEU A 34 37.33 10.99 36.70
N PHE A 35 36.68 11.95 37.35
CA PHE A 35 35.26 12.24 37.17
C PHE A 35 34.95 12.69 35.74
N PHE A 36 35.79 13.52 35.14
CA PHE A 36 35.64 13.98 33.76
C PHE A 36 35.79 12.83 32.77
N ILE A 37 36.81 11.96 32.94
CA ILE A 37 36.99 10.76 32.11
C ILE A 37 35.77 9.83 32.23
N TRP A 38 35.30 9.61 33.46
CA TRP A 38 34.10 8.79 33.69
C TRP A 38 32.87 9.34 32.94
N ASN A 39 32.62 10.64 33.03
CA ASN A 39 31.52 11.28 32.33
C ASN A 39 31.67 11.14 30.80
N LEU A 40 32.89 11.32 30.26
CA LEU A 40 33.15 11.18 28.84
C LEU A 40 32.87 9.76 28.36
N ILE A 41 33.29 8.74 29.12
CA ILE A 41 32.99 7.33 28.81
C ILE A 41 31.47 7.08 28.90
N TYR A 42 30.81 7.60 29.91
CA TYR A 42 29.36 7.47 30.09
C TYR A 42 28.59 8.07 28.91
N PHE A 43 28.92 9.32 28.54
CA PHE A 43 28.26 9.97 27.39
C PHE A 43 28.56 9.29 26.08
N MET A 44 29.79 8.83 25.86
CA MET A 44 30.17 8.08 24.66
C MET A 44 29.38 6.76 24.56
N PHE A 45 29.29 6.01 25.64
CA PHE A 45 28.52 4.78 25.68
C PHE A 45 27.03 5.03 25.41
N HIS A 46 26.48 6.07 26.07
CA HIS A 46 25.08 6.43 25.87
C HIS A 46 24.80 6.93 24.45
N TYR A 47 25.70 7.70 23.87
CA TYR A 47 25.60 8.15 22.47
C TYR A 47 25.65 7.01 21.48
N VAL A 48 26.61 6.09 21.63
CA VAL A 48 26.76 4.92 20.76
C VAL A 48 25.51 4.02 20.82
N THR A 49 25.06 3.69 22.04
CA THR A 49 23.85 2.85 22.21
C THR A 49 22.60 3.51 21.64
N LYS A 50 22.44 4.82 21.81
CA LYS A 50 21.32 5.58 21.23
C LYS A 50 21.38 5.58 19.70
N SER A 51 22.58 5.83 19.12
CA SER A 51 22.80 5.81 17.68
C SER A 51 22.52 4.44 17.06
N GLN A 52 22.99 3.38 17.69
CA GLN A 52 22.72 2.00 17.24
C GLN A 52 21.23 1.68 17.30
N LYS A 53 20.54 2.08 18.36
CA LYS A 53 19.08 1.90 18.45
C LYS A 53 18.35 2.63 17.34
N GLN A 54 18.71 3.88 17.06
CA GLN A 54 18.11 4.65 15.96
C GLN A 54 18.35 4.00 14.59
N GLN A 55 19.56 3.50 14.33
CA GLN A 55 19.85 2.77 13.09
C GLN A 55 19.02 1.50 12.97
N MET A 56 18.89 0.72 14.04
CA MET A 56 18.07 -0.48 14.06
C MET A 56 16.58 -0.18 13.82
N ASP A 57 16.06 0.90 14.43
CA ASP A 57 14.67 1.30 14.23
C ASP A 57 14.45 1.78 12.79
N THR A 58 15.40 2.51 12.19
CA THR A 58 15.34 2.91 10.77
C THR A 58 15.34 1.69 9.84
N LEU A 59 16.24 0.74 10.06
CA LEU A 59 16.29 -0.50 9.25
C LEU A 59 15.02 -1.34 9.38
N ARG A 60 14.41 -1.38 10.57
CA ARG A 60 13.13 -2.05 10.79
C ARG A 60 11.99 -1.38 10.03
N LEU A 61 11.94 -0.04 10.06
CA LEU A 61 10.94 0.72 9.29
C LEU A 61 11.11 0.51 7.80
N GLU A 62 12.34 0.57 7.28
CA GLU A 62 12.62 0.28 5.85
C GLU A 62 12.21 -1.14 5.46
N SER A 63 12.49 -2.13 6.30
CA SER A 63 12.08 -3.52 6.08
C SER A 63 10.56 -3.65 6.07
N LEU A 64 9.86 -2.99 7.00
CA LEU A 64 8.41 -2.99 7.05
C LEU A 64 7.79 -2.32 5.82
N VAL A 65 8.33 -1.19 5.38
CA VAL A 65 7.89 -0.51 4.15
C VAL A 65 8.04 -1.44 2.95
N LYS A 66 9.20 -2.09 2.78
CA LYS A 66 9.42 -3.07 1.70
C LYS A 66 8.46 -4.26 1.77
N GLU A 67 8.17 -4.75 2.98
CA GLU A 67 7.21 -5.85 3.15
C GLU A 67 5.79 -5.42 2.77
N LEU A 68 5.37 -4.21 3.16
CA LEU A 68 4.08 -3.63 2.77
C LEU A 68 4.00 -3.41 1.26
N GLU A 69 5.06 -2.89 0.62
CA GLU A 69 5.14 -2.77 -0.84
C GLU A 69 4.97 -4.13 -1.53
N LEU A 70 5.68 -5.17 -1.06
CA LEU A 70 5.55 -6.53 -1.59
C LEU A 70 4.16 -7.11 -1.37
N GLN A 71 3.53 -6.87 -0.22
CA GLN A 71 2.15 -7.30 0.04
C GLN A 71 1.17 -6.58 -0.88
N THR A 72 1.35 -5.28 -1.11
CA THR A 72 0.52 -4.49 -2.02
C THR A 72 0.62 -5.02 -3.46
N ILE A 73 1.84 -5.26 -3.96
CA ILE A 73 2.07 -5.86 -5.29
C ILE A 73 1.40 -7.24 -5.38
N LYS A 74 1.59 -8.12 -4.38
CA LYS A 74 0.96 -9.45 -4.35
C LYS A 74 -0.58 -9.39 -4.32
N ALA A 75 -1.16 -8.38 -3.67
CA ALA A 75 -2.60 -8.22 -3.57
C ALA A 75 -3.22 -7.74 -4.90
N HIS A 76 -2.50 -6.94 -5.70
CA HIS A 76 -2.95 -6.47 -7.01
C HIS A 76 -2.77 -7.53 -8.12
N ILE A 77 -1.88 -8.50 -7.92
CA ILE A 77 -1.68 -9.60 -8.85
C ILE A 77 -2.46 -10.80 -8.33
N ASN A 78 -3.57 -11.16 -8.97
CA ASN A 78 -4.34 -12.35 -8.63
C ASN A 78 -3.62 -13.63 -9.13
N PRO A 79 -2.93 -14.41 -8.25
CA PRO A 79 -2.15 -15.57 -8.69
C PRO A 79 -3.02 -16.62 -9.39
N HIS A 80 -4.24 -16.80 -8.89
CA HIS A 80 -5.18 -17.78 -9.45
C HIS A 80 -5.59 -17.41 -10.89
N PHE A 81 -5.79 -16.12 -11.17
CA PHE A 81 -6.05 -15.64 -12.52
C PHE A 81 -4.87 -15.94 -13.46
N ILE A 82 -3.63 -15.65 -13.01
CA ILE A 82 -2.42 -15.93 -13.81
C ILE A 82 -2.32 -17.42 -14.13
N PHE A 83 -2.45 -18.30 -13.13
CA PHE A 83 -2.37 -19.75 -13.34
C PHE A 83 -3.45 -20.25 -14.31
N ASN A 84 -4.67 -19.76 -14.19
CA ASN A 84 -5.76 -20.12 -15.11
C ASN A 84 -5.50 -19.62 -16.53
N SER A 85 -5.04 -18.38 -16.69
CA SER A 85 -4.69 -17.82 -17.99
C SER A 85 -3.56 -18.60 -18.66
N LEU A 86 -2.50 -18.94 -17.91
CA LEU A 86 -1.39 -19.76 -18.44
C LEU A 86 -1.86 -21.16 -18.85
N ASN A 87 -2.76 -21.79 -18.10
CA ASN A 87 -3.32 -23.09 -18.44
C ASN A 87 -4.18 -23.00 -19.73
N SER A 88 -5.00 -21.95 -19.87
CA SER A 88 -5.78 -21.72 -21.09
C SER A 88 -4.88 -21.44 -22.29
N ILE A 89 -3.84 -20.62 -22.13
CA ILE A 89 -2.85 -20.36 -23.16
C ILE A 89 -2.16 -21.66 -23.60
N ARG A 90 -1.75 -22.51 -22.64
CA ARG A 90 -1.11 -23.81 -22.94
C ARG A 90 -2.01 -24.69 -23.78
N ALA A 91 -3.30 -24.77 -23.47
CA ALA A 91 -4.27 -25.53 -24.26
C ALA A 91 -4.38 -24.99 -25.70
N LEU A 92 -4.33 -23.66 -25.86
CA LEU A 92 -4.43 -23.02 -27.17
C LEU A 92 -3.17 -23.14 -28.05
N VAL A 93 -2.00 -23.47 -27.47
CA VAL A 93 -0.73 -23.51 -28.24
C VAL A 93 -0.82 -24.47 -29.41
N ASP A 94 -1.42 -25.62 -29.20
CA ASP A 94 -1.59 -26.65 -30.25
C ASP A 94 -2.88 -26.44 -31.05
N GLU A 95 -3.95 -25.93 -30.44
CA GLU A 95 -5.28 -25.80 -31.02
C GLU A 95 -5.41 -24.55 -31.91
N ASN A 96 -4.91 -23.40 -31.42
CA ASN A 96 -4.94 -22.10 -32.11
C ASN A 96 -3.75 -21.24 -31.74
N PRO A 97 -2.56 -21.41 -32.36
CA PRO A 97 -1.35 -20.69 -32.02
C PRO A 97 -1.45 -19.15 -32.09
N GLN A 98 -2.29 -18.64 -33.01
CA GLN A 98 -2.49 -17.19 -33.15
C GLN A 98 -3.25 -16.63 -31.96
N ARG A 99 -4.28 -17.33 -31.47
CA ARG A 99 -5.04 -16.96 -30.29
C ARG A 99 -4.18 -17.09 -29.04
N ALA A 100 -3.33 -18.12 -28.93
CA ALA A 100 -2.36 -18.26 -27.86
C ALA A 100 -1.37 -17.07 -27.78
N ARG A 101 -0.83 -16.62 -28.92
CA ARG A 101 0.05 -15.45 -28.98
C ARG A 101 -0.63 -14.17 -28.52
N ARG A 102 -1.88 -13.93 -28.91
CA ARG A 102 -2.67 -12.77 -28.43
C ARG A 102 -2.86 -12.83 -26.92
N ALA A 103 -3.25 -13.99 -26.40
CA ALA A 103 -3.45 -14.19 -24.98
C ALA A 103 -2.18 -13.93 -24.13
N VAL A 104 -0.99 -14.30 -24.64
CA VAL A 104 0.29 -13.94 -24.00
C VAL A 104 0.49 -12.42 -23.96
N THR A 105 0.15 -11.73 -25.05
CA THR A 105 0.25 -10.26 -25.10
C THR A 105 -0.72 -9.60 -24.12
N GLU A 106 -1.98 -10.03 -24.09
CA GLU A 106 -3.02 -9.55 -23.17
C GLU A 106 -2.59 -9.75 -21.70
N LEU A 107 -2.12 -10.96 -21.35
CA LEU A 107 -1.61 -11.25 -20.02
C LEU A 107 -0.41 -10.35 -19.64
N SER A 108 0.51 -10.14 -20.59
CA SER A 108 1.67 -9.27 -20.38
C SER A 108 1.27 -7.82 -20.13
N ASN A 109 0.24 -7.30 -20.84
CA ASN A 109 -0.29 -5.96 -20.66
C ASN A 109 -0.90 -5.79 -19.27
N ILE A 110 -1.70 -6.74 -18.80
CA ILE A 110 -2.32 -6.74 -17.48
C ILE A 110 -1.25 -6.73 -16.39
N LEU A 111 -0.25 -7.62 -16.48
CA LEU A 111 0.83 -7.69 -15.52
C LEU A 111 1.65 -6.39 -15.46
N ARG A 112 1.97 -5.83 -16.62
CA ARG A 112 2.70 -4.55 -16.72
C ARG A 112 1.89 -3.41 -16.11
N SER A 113 0.61 -3.34 -16.37
CA SER A 113 -0.28 -2.32 -15.80
C SER A 113 -0.36 -2.44 -14.28
N SER A 114 -0.52 -3.64 -13.74
CA SER A 114 -0.55 -3.90 -12.29
C SER A 114 0.73 -3.45 -11.59
N MET A 115 1.90 -3.59 -12.24
CA MET A 115 3.18 -3.13 -11.70
C MET A 115 3.39 -1.61 -11.75
N HIS A 116 2.69 -0.89 -12.62
CA HIS A 116 2.84 0.56 -12.80
C HIS A 116 1.71 1.38 -12.17
N ALA A 117 0.66 0.73 -11.70
CA ALA A 117 -0.53 1.39 -11.13
C ALA A 117 -0.25 2.21 -9.87
N GLU A 118 0.86 1.92 -9.16
CA GLU A 118 1.21 2.60 -7.90
C GLU A 118 1.80 4.00 -8.09
N LYS A 119 2.26 4.34 -9.31
CA LYS A 119 3.00 5.60 -9.56
C LYS A 119 2.12 6.77 -9.98
N ALA A 120 0.89 6.52 -10.41
CA ALA A 120 -0.02 7.55 -10.88
C ALA A 120 -1.19 7.74 -9.91
N GLU A 121 -1.54 8.97 -9.62
CA GLU A 121 -2.73 9.29 -8.83
C GLU A 121 -4.00 8.95 -9.60
N THR A 122 -4.03 9.30 -10.88
CA THR A 122 -5.13 9.02 -11.81
C THR A 122 -4.61 8.57 -13.17
N VAL A 123 -5.46 7.90 -13.92
CA VAL A 123 -5.26 7.51 -15.33
C VAL A 123 -6.53 7.81 -16.10
N THR A 124 -6.48 7.85 -17.44
CA THR A 124 -7.70 8.01 -18.25
C THR A 124 -8.57 6.74 -18.17
N LEU A 125 -9.88 6.92 -18.27
CA LEU A 125 -10.82 5.82 -18.36
C LEU A 125 -10.50 4.91 -19.53
N GLU A 126 -10.10 5.46 -20.66
CA GLU A 126 -9.70 4.69 -21.86
C GLU A 126 -8.60 3.66 -21.51
N ARG A 127 -7.59 4.08 -20.74
CA ARG A 127 -6.50 3.20 -20.30
C ARG A 127 -7.01 2.07 -19.42
N GLU A 128 -7.84 2.37 -18.43
CA GLU A 128 -8.48 1.35 -17.58
C GLU A 128 -9.35 0.39 -18.38
N LEU A 129 -10.12 0.93 -19.33
CA LEU A 129 -11.00 0.16 -20.18
C LEU A 129 -10.21 -0.82 -21.10
N ASN A 130 -9.06 -0.40 -21.62
CA ASN A 130 -8.20 -1.26 -22.43
C ASN A 130 -7.64 -2.44 -21.61
N ILE A 131 -7.24 -2.21 -20.37
CA ILE A 131 -6.78 -3.27 -19.45
C ILE A 131 -7.93 -4.23 -19.13
N VAL A 132 -9.13 -3.71 -18.88
CA VAL A 132 -10.33 -4.50 -18.62
C VAL A 132 -10.73 -5.33 -19.85
N LYS A 133 -10.59 -4.80 -21.06
CA LYS A 133 -10.82 -5.56 -22.30
C LYS A 133 -9.84 -6.73 -22.43
N ASP A 134 -8.53 -6.50 -22.16
CA ASP A 134 -7.52 -7.56 -22.15
C ASP A 134 -7.87 -8.63 -21.08
N TYR A 135 -8.26 -8.22 -19.88
CA TYR A 135 -8.68 -9.11 -18.80
C TYR A 135 -9.90 -9.96 -19.20
N LEU A 136 -10.95 -9.33 -19.72
CA LEU A 136 -12.18 -10.02 -20.12
C LEU A 136 -11.97 -10.93 -21.33
N ALA A 137 -11.03 -10.62 -22.24
CA ALA A 137 -10.64 -11.50 -23.33
C ALA A 137 -10.04 -12.81 -22.82
N LEU A 138 -9.15 -12.75 -21.81
CA LEU A 138 -8.57 -13.92 -21.15
C LEU A 138 -9.63 -14.73 -20.38
N GLU A 139 -10.51 -14.06 -19.64
CA GLU A 139 -11.60 -14.74 -18.91
C GLU A 139 -12.59 -15.41 -19.89
N ASN A 140 -12.83 -14.80 -21.05
CA ASN A 140 -13.68 -15.38 -22.09
C ASN A 140 -13.09 -16.67 -22.70
N MET A 141 -11.77 -16.83 -22.68
CA MET A 141 -11.14 -18.12 -23.07
C MET A 141 -11.46 -19.24 -22.09
N ARG A 142 -11.63 -18.88 -20.80
CA ARG A 142 -11.96 -19.84 -19.71
C ARG A 142 -13.46 -20.15 -19.63
N PHE A 143 -14.28 -19.13 -19.79
CA PHE A 143 -15.74 -19.25 -19.64
C PHE A 143 -16.44 -19.55 -20.95
N GLU A 144 -15.79 -19.30 -22.11
CA GLU A 144 -16.34 -19.49 -23.45
C GLU A 144 -17.71 -18.79 -23.59
N ASP A 145 -18.70 -19.49 -24.15
CA ASP A 145 -20.05 -18.95 -24.34
C ASP A 145 -20.81 -18.60 -23.04
N ARG A 146 -20.24 -18.97 -21.88
CA ARG A 146 -20.84 -18.69 -20.59
C ARG A 146 -20.60 -17.24 -20.10
N LEU A 147 -19.66 -16.51 -20.69
CA LEU A 147 -19.42 -15.11 -20.38
C LEU A 147 -19.85 -14.21 -21.53
N LYS A 148 -20.87 -13.39 -21.29
CA LYS A 148 -21.27 -12.33 -22.23
C LYS A 148 -20.85 -10.98 -21.66
N VAL A 149 -20.17 -10.17 -22.48
CA VAL A 149 -19.73 -8.83 -22.08
C VAL A 149 -20.44 -7.79 -22.94
N VAL A 150 -20.99 -6.78 -22.28
CA VAL A 150 -21.68 -5.64 -22.92
C VAL A 150 -21.01 -4.35 -22.48
N TYR A 151 -20.70 -3.48 -23.44
CA TYR A 151 -20.13 -2.17 -23.22
C TYR A 151 -21.12 -1.09 -23.63
N GLU A 152 -21.47 -0.20 -22.70
CA GLU A 152 -22.25 1.03 -22.93
C GLU A 152 -21.41 2.19 -22.44
N ILE A 153 -20.43 2.58 -23.20
CA ILE A 153 -19.45 3.60 -22.87
C ILE A 153 -19.71 4.84 -23.73
N ASP A 154 -19.99 5.94 -23.08
CA ASP A 154 -20.06 7.25 -23.75
C ASP A 154 -18.62 7.69 -24.08
N GLU A 155 -18.38 7.99 -25.37
CA GLU A 155 -17.04 8.35 -25.86
C GLU A 155 -16.48 9.59 -25.15
N ASP A 156 -17.34 10.53 -24.79
CA ASP A 156 -16.95 11.74 -24.08
C ASP A 156 -16.36 11.45 -22.67
N THR A 157 -16.59 10.24 -22.12
CA THR A 157 -16.05 9.83 -20.82
C THR A 157 -14.66 9.22 -20.87
N LEU A 158 -14.13 8.93 -22.05
CA LEU A 158 -12.87 8.18 -22.22
C LEU A 158 -11.65 8.89 -21.63
N ASP A 159 -11.61 10.22 -21.74
CA ASP A 159 -10.50 11.04 -21.22
C ASP A 159 -10.62 11.38 -19.72
N GLN A 160 -11.72 10.96 -19.07
CA GLN A 160 -11.94 11.26 -17.65
C GLN A 160 -10.89 10.60 -16.75
N PRO A 161 -10.32 11.36 -15.80
CA PRO A 161 -9.38 10.82 -14.83
C PRO A 161 -10.10 9.91 -13.82
N VAL A 162 -9.60 8.69 -13.70
CA VAL A 162 -10.08 7.68 -12.74
C VAL A 162 -8.94 7.11 -11.93
N PRO A 163 -9.16 6.63 -10.70
CA PRO A 163 -8.14 5.93 -9.95
C PRO A 163 -7.65 4.68 -10.70
N PRO A 164 -6.33 4.46 -10.79
CA PRO A 164 -5.80 3.27 -11.47
C PRO A 164 -6.24 1.98 -10.80
N MET A 165 -6.47 0.92 -11.58
CA MET A 165 -6.95 -0.40 -11.18
C MET A 165 -8.40 -0.42 -10.63
N MET A 166 -9.11 0.70 -10.66
CA MET A 166 -10.46 0.79 -10.10
C MET A 166 -11.46 -0.03 -10.93
N LEU A 167 -11.54 0.25 -12.23
CA LEU A 167 -12.47 -0.47 -13.12
C LEU A 167 -12.11 -1.96 -13.20
N GLN A 168 -10.81 -2.28 -13.25
CA GLN A 168 -10.35 -3.66 -13.21
C GLN A 168 -10.82 -4.37 -11.95
N THR A 169 -10.68 -3.76 -10.77
CA THR A 169 -11.13 -4.34 -9.49
C THR A 169 -12.63 -4.64 -9.48
N LEU A 170 -13.46 -3.72 -10.03
CA LEU A 170 -14.90 -3.92 -10.10
C LEU A 170 -15.25 -5.10 -11.02
N VAL A 171 -14.60 -5.21 -12.17
CA VAL A 171 -14.82 -6.30 -13.13
C VAL A 171 -14.31 -7.64 -12.60
N GLU A 172 -13.13 -7.68 -11.94
CA GLU A 172 -12.66 -8.89 -11.27
C GLU A 172 -13.65 -9.39 -10.22
N ASN A 173 -14.25 -8.50 -9.44
CA ASN A 173 -15.27 -8.85 -8.47
C ASN A 173 -16.55 -9.38 -9.14
N ALA A 174 -16.96 -8.76 -10.26
CA ALA A 174 -18.10 -9.23 -11.05
C ALA A 174 -17.90 -10.65 -11.58
N ILE A 175 -16.70 -10.97 -12.08
CA ILE A 175 -16.33 -12.32 -12.53
C ILE A 175 -16.27 -13.29 -11.34
N LYS A 176 -15.52 -12.94 -10.30
CA LYS A 176 -15.24 -13.82 -9.14
C LYS A 176 -16.50 -14.15 -8.33
N HIS A 177 -17.31 -13.16 -8.05
CA HIS A 177 -18.49 -13.30 -7.17
C HIS A 177 -19.79 -13.50 -7.91
N GLY A 178 -19.85 -13.10 -9.19
CA GLY A 178 -20.99 -13.32 -10.09
C GLY A 178 -20.78 -14.55 -10.97
N ILE A 179 -20.13 -14.37 -12.10
CA ILE A 179 -20.07 -15.33 -13.20
C ILE A 179 -19.52 -16.71 -12.79
N SER A 180 -18.42 -16.75 -12.02
CA SER A 180 -17.77 -18.01 -11.61
C SER A 180 -18.67 -18.90 -10.74
N LYS A 181 -19.69 -18.34 -10.09
CA LYS A 181 -20.63 -19.09 -9.26
C LYS A 181 -21.87 -19.56 -10.01
N GLN A 182 -22.07 -19.12 -11.26
CA GLN A 182 -23.23 -19.46 -12.07
C GLN A 182 -22.89 -20.62 -13.02
N ILE A 183 -23.64 -21.73 -12.92
CA ILE A 183 -23.46 -22.91 -13.79
C ILE A 183 -23.68 -22.54 -15.27
N HIS A 184 -24.69 -21.72 -15.54
CA HIS A 184 -25.06 -21.32 -16.91
C HIS A 184 -24.33 -20.05 -17.37
N GLY A 185 -23.36 -19.54 -16.58
CA GLY A 185 -22.67 -18.30 -16.89
C GLY A 185 -23.54 -17.06 -16.65
N GLY A 186 -23.24 -15.97 -17.33
CA GLY A 186 -23.95 -14.72 -17.14
C GLY A 186 -23.40 -13.57 -17.96
N ILE A 187 -23.87 -12.39 -17.65
CA ILE A 187 -23.53 -11.16 -18.37
C ILE A 187 -22.74 -10.26 -17.41
N VAL A 188 -21.68 -9.64 -17.93
CA VAL A 188 -21.01 -8.50 -17.32
C VAL A 188 -21.25 -7.30 -18.23
N LYS A 189 -21.81 -6.23 -17.68
CA LYS A 189 -22.12 -5.00 -18.41
C LYS A 189 -21.35 -3.83 -17.77
N LEU A 190 -20.63 -3.11 -18.62
CA LEU A 190 -19.90 -1.90 -18.24
C LEU A 190 -20.63 -0.69 -18.81
N ILE A 191 -20.88 0.30 -17.97
CA ILE A 191 -21.56 1.55 -18.36
C ILE A 191 -20.71 2.72 -17.91
N SER A 192 -20.52 3.71 -18.77
CA SER A 192 -19.85 4.95 -18.44
C SER A 192 -20.61 6.10 -19.07
N VAL A 193 -21.10 7.03 -18.25
CA VAL A 193 -21.90 8.17 -18.71
C VAL A 193 -21.65 9.40 -17.82
N PHE A 194 -21.86 10.59 -18.34
CA PHE A 194 -22.01 11.81 -17.52
C PHE A 194 -23.46 11.97 -17.10
N LYS A 195 -23.68 12.16 -15.80
CA LYS A 195 -24.99 12.34 -15.24
C LYS A 195 -24.97 13.22 -13.99
N ASP A 196 -25.82 14.24 -13.95
CA ASP A 196 -26.04 15.12 -12.80
C ASP A 196 -24.73 15.73 -12.22
N GLY A 197 -23.78 16.11 -13.10
CA GLY A 197 -22.48 16.66 -12.70
C GLY A 197 -21.46 15.60 -12.22
N TYR A 198 -21.75 14.32 -12.44
CA TYR A 198 -20.86 13.21 -12.11
C TYR A 198 -20.53 12.38 -13.34
N HIS A 199 -19.32 11.85 -13.36
CA HIS A 199 -18.98 10.72 -14.18
C HIS A 199 -19.43 9.44 -13.43
N GLU A 200 -20.46 8.78 -13.94
CA GLU A 200 -20.95 7.50 -13.42
C GLU A 200 -20.28 6.34 -14.15
N LEU A 201 -19.59 5.52 -13.39
CA LEU A 201 -19.02 4.23 -13.81
C LEU A 201 -19.78 3.11 -13.15
N VAL A 202 -20.39 2.21 -13.93
CA VAL A 202 -21.22 1.14 -13.43
C VAL A 202 -20.77 -0.20 -14.02
N VAL A 203 -20.57 -1.17 -13.14
CA VAL A 203 -20.36 -2.58 -13.51
C VAL A 203 -21.52 -3.40 -13.00
N GLN A 204 -22.28 -3.96 -13.90
CA GLN A 204 -23.40 -4.88 -13.57
C GLN A 204 -23.00 -6.30 -13.92
N ASN A 205 -23.35 -7.26 -13.10
CA ASN A 205 -23.15 -8.67 -13.37
C ASN A 205 -24.32 -9.54 -12.93
N THR A 206 -24.51 -10.63 -13.65
CA THR A 206 -25.40 -11.71 -13.19
C THR A 206 -24.81 -12.32 -11.92
N GLY A 207 -25.62 -12.41 -10.87
CA GLY A 207 -25.23 -12.95 -9.58
C GLY A 207 -26.17 -12.54 -8.45
N GLN A 208 -25.83 -12.96 -7.24
CA GLN A 208 -26.55 -12.60 -6.02
C GLN A 208 -25.55 -12.11 -4.97
N LEU A 209 -25.94 -11.06 -4.24
CA LEU A 209 -25.23 -10.61 -3.07
C LEU A 209 -25.58 -11.56 -1.91
N ASN A 210 -24.65 -12.47 -1.57
CA ASN A 210 -24.80 -13.37 -0.42
C ASN A 210 -24.34 -12.66 0.85
N GLY A 211 -25.31 -12.15 1.64
CA GLY A 211 -25.03 -11.52 2.93
C GLY A 211 -24.69 -10.03 2.85
N ARG A 212 -24.23 -9.46 3.96
CA ARG A 212 -23.70 -8.09 3.99
C ARG A 212 -22.52 -8.01 2.99
N VAL A 213 -22.56 -7.01 2.13
CA VAL A 213 -21.38 -6.66 1.34
C VAL A 213 -20.28 -6.33 2.34
N ASN A 214 -19.49 -7.32 2.69
CA ASN A 214 -18.26 -7.02 3.41
C ASN A 214 -17.39 -6.26 2.42
N ALA A 215 -17.37 -4.92 2.54
CA ALA A 215 -16.40 -4.05 1.91
C ALA A 215 -14.94 -4.41 2.36
N GLU A 216 -14.81 -5.46 3.15
CA GLU A 216 -13.56 -6.01 3.70
C GLU A 216 -12.71 -6.78 2.68
N GLY A 217 -13.20 -7.01 1.45
CA GLY A 217 -12.33 -7.48 0.37
C GLY A 217 -11.29 -6.40 0.06
N PHE A 218 -9.99 -6.74 0.15
CA PHE A 218 -8.85 -5.83 -0.04
C PHE A 218 -9.01 -4.91 -1.29
N GLY A 219 -9.56 -5.41 -2.39
CA GLY A 219 -9.76 -4.64 -3.61
C GLY A 219 -10.81 -3.53 -3.49
N LEU A 220 -11.99 -3.82 -2.95
CA LEU A 220 -13.08 -2.85 -2.83
C LEU A 220 -12.78 -1.79 -1.77
N SER A 221 -12.19 -2.19 -0.64
CA SER A 221 -11.75 -1.23 0.38
C SER A 221 -10.65 -0.31 -0.13
N SER A 222 -9.70 -0.83 -0.92
CA SER A 222 -8.68 -0.02 -1.58
C SER A 222 -9.29 0.99 -2.55
N THR A 223 -10.28 0.59 -3.36
CA THR A 223 -11.01 1.49 -4.27
C THR A 223 -11.72 2.61 -3.49
N THR A 224 -12.46 2.27 -2.43
CA THR A 224 -13.16 3.25 -1.59
C THR A 224 -12.18 4.23 -0.94
N ASN A 225 -11.08 3.74 -0.38
CA ASN A 225 -10.07 4.58 0.26
C ASN A 225 -9.42 5.54 -0.76
N ARG A 226 -9.11 5.05 -1.95
CA ARG A 226 -8.48 5.86 -3.01
C ARG A 226 -9.43 6.94 -3.53
N LEU A 227 -10.71 6.62 -3.73
CA LEU A 227 -11.74 7.61 -4.05
C LEU A 227 -11.86 8.67 -2.96
N GLY A 228 -11.84 8.27 -1.70
CA GLY A 228 -11.86 9.19 -0.55
C GLY A 228 -10.63 10.11 -0.47
N LEU A 229 -9.45 9.59 -0.81
CA LEU A 229 -8.20 10.38 -0.84
C LEU A 229 -8.20 11.42 -1.98
N LEU A 230 -8.67 11.04 -3.17
CA LEU A 230 -8.64 11.91 -4.36
C LEU A 230 -9.78 12.93 -4.39
N TYR A 231 -11.00 12.52 -4.02
CA TYR A 231 -12.20 13.33 -4.20
C TYR A 231 -12.95 13.63 -2.90
N GLY A 232 -12.44 13.16 -1.75
CA GLY A 232 -13.08 13.35 -0.45
C GLY A 232 -14.49 12.75 -0.40
N SER A 233 -15.42 13.46 0.21
CA SER A 233 -16.83 13.06 0.32
C SER A 233 -17.65 13.29 -0.95
N LYS A 234 -17.04 13.89 -2.00
CA LYS A 234 -17.72 14.17 -3.27
C LYS A 234 -17.89 12.92 -4.13
N ALA A 235 -16.93 11.97 -4.08
CA ALA A 235 -17.07 10.69 -4.77
C ALA A 235 -17.93 9.72 -3.95
N LYS A 236 -18.69 8.88 -4.65
CA LYS A 236 -19.55 7.86 -4.02
C LYS A 236 -19.28 6.50 -4.63
N PHE A 237 -19.28 5.47 -3.80
CA PHE A 237 -19.20 4.08 -4.20
C PHE A 237 -20.32 3.28 -3.52
N ASP A 238 -21.05 2.51 -4.31
CA ASP A 238 -22.15 1.69 -3.83
C ASP A 238 -22.19 0.34 -4.57
N ILE A 239 -22.56 -0.72 -3.85
CA ILE A 239 -22.83 -2.03 -4.43
C ILE A 239 -24.20 -2.49 -3.95
N ARG A 240 -25.07 -2.80 -4.88
CA ARG A 240 -26.43 -3.20 -4.57
C ARG A 240 -26.95 -4.35 -5.44
N GLN A 241 -27.91 -5.06 -4.92
CA GLN A 241 -28.72 -5.98 -5.70
C GLN A 241 -29.83 -5.17 -6.39
N ILE A 242 -29.89 -5.19 -7.73
CA ILE A 242 -30.97 -4.49 -8.46
C ILE A 242 -32.24 -5.32 -8.48
N ASN A 243 -32.07 -6.61 -8.82
CA ASN A 243 -33.15 -7.59 -8.82
C ASN A 243 -32.59 -8.94 -8.37
N GLY A 244 -33.42 -9.97 -8.24
CA GLY A 244 -33.01 -11.26 -7.67
C GLY A 244 -31.80 -11.94 -8.35
N SER A 245 -31.31 -11.43 -9.50
CA SER A 245 -30.25 -12.05 -10.28
C SER A 245 -29.20 -11.07 -10.81
N LEU A 246 -29.27 -9.78 -10.51
CA LEU A 246 -28.35 -8.75 -11.02
C LEU A 246 -27.76 -7.92 -9.89
N VAL A 247 -26.45 -7.88 -9.83
CA VAL A 247 -25.67 -7.04 -8.90
C VAL A 247 -25.07 -5.85 -9.67
N GLU A 248 -25.09 -4.68 -9.06
CA GLU A 248 -24.54 -3.44 -9.59
C GLU A 248 -23.50 -2.88 -8.63
N ALA A 249 -22.33 -2.61 -9.11
CA ALA A 249 -21.31 -1.78 -8.46
C ALA A 249 -21.26 -0.43 -9.20
N ARG A 250 -21.49 0.67 -8.49
CA ARG A 250 -21.56 2.02 -9.04
C ARG A 250 -20.54 2.92 -8.36
N VAL A 251 -19.79 3.65 -9.17
CA VAL A 251 -18.87 4.72 -8.76
C VAL A 251 -19.36 6.01 -9.38
N GLN A 252 -19.42 7.08 -8.58
CA GLN A 252 -19.73 8.44 -9.02
C GLN A 252 -18.52 9.32 -8.67
N ILE A 253 -17.87 9.89 -9.69
CA ILE A 253 -16.73 10.80 -9.57
C ILE A 253 -17.23 12.19 -9.98
N PRO A 254 -17.02 13.23 -9.16
CA PRO A 254 -17.43 14.58 -9.55
C PRO A 254 -16.64 15.00 -10.79
N VAL A 255 -17.34 15.58 -11.76
CA VAL A 255 -16.72 16.25 -12.90
C VAL A 255 -16.40 17.65 -12.43
N GLU A 256 -15.11 18.01 -12.36
CA GLU A 256 -14.73 19.40 -12.11
C GLU A 256 -15.09 20.20 -13.36
N ASP A 257 -15.93 21.21 -13.21
CA ASP A 257 -16.20 22.19 -14.27
C ASP A 257 -14.86 22.83 -14.66
N VAL A 258 -14.48 22.63 -15.92
CA VAL A 258 -13.30 23.24 -16.54
C VAL A 258 -13.55 24.72 -16.78
#